data_885a088098d89ef6aeea993b082c7d8a
#
_entry.id   885a088098d89ef6aeea993b082c7d8a
#
_cell.length_a   1.000
_cell.length_b   1.000
_cell.length_c   1.000
_cell.angle_alpha   90.00
_cell.angle_beta   90.00
_cell.angle_gamma   90.00
#
_symmetry.space_group_name_H-M   'P 1'
#
loop_
_entity.id
_entity.type
_entity.pdbx_description
1 polymer ?
#
loop_
_entity_poly.entity_id
_entity_poly.type
_entity_poly.pdbx_seq_one_letter_code
_entity_poly.pdbx_strand_id
1 'polypeptide(L)'
;EEKNLDLKQVSGKISYGKWEISYRIFEKEECRCQIPKKTYTKWFDYGIIKQSVAVRTRRAGDFIVIDGSGGRQKLKSYFINKKIPVAERTGIPLIAEGSEILWIVGCRQSKAYQVTEQTTKILEITINGGTLNGRESENVNSGRRSKCQN
;
A
#
# COMPACT_ATOMS: atom_id res chain seq x y z
N GLU A 1 -1.10 16.48 -3.72
CA GLU A 1 -1.87 15.90 -4.82
C GLU A 1 -2.26 14.46 -4.51
N GLU A 2 -3.41 14.04 -4.96
CA GLU A 2 -3.82 12.67 -4.76
C GLU A 2 -4.58 12.18 -5.98
N LYS A 3 -4.60 10.88 -6.18
CA LYS A 3 -5.40 10.27 -7.24
C LYS A 3 -6.18 9.12 -6.64
N ASN A 4 -7.46 9.08 -6.95
CA ASN A 4 -8.31 8.01 -6.44
C ASN A 4 -8.28 6.80 -7.34
N LEU A 5 -8.35 5.62 -6.74
CA LEU A 5 -8.55 4.39 -7.47
C LEU A 5 -10.04 4.28 -7.75
N ASP A 6 -10.39 3.88 -8.96
CA ASP A 6 -11.80 3.73 -9.31
C ASP A 6 -12.23 2.32 -8.95
N LEU A 7 -12.66 2.15 -7.72
CA LEU A 7 -13.04 0.83 -7.24
C LEU A 7 -14.41 0.38 -7.70
N LYS A 8 -15.06 1.16 -8.58
CA LYS A 8 -16.28 0.70 -9.19
C LYS A 8 -15.96 -0.24 -10.35
N GLN A 9 -14.71 -0.22 -10.80
CA GLN A 9 -14.27 -1.11 -11.86
C GLN A 9 -13.51 -2.28 -11.22
N VAL A 10 -13.62 -3.46 -11.83
CA VAL A 10 -12.93 -4.63 -11.27
C VAL A 10 -11.43 -4.58 -11.48
N SER A 11 -10.94 -3.67 -12.30
CA SER A 11 -9.51 -3.48 -12.45
C SER A 11 -9.25 -2.09 -13.02
N GLY A 12 -8.05 -1.62 -12.83
CA GLY A 12 -7.68 -0.32 -13.37
C GLY A 12 -6.19 -0.07 -13.23
N LYS A 13 -5.76 1.04 -13.81
CA LYS A 13 -4.36 1.42 -13.77
C LYS A 13 -4.31 2.94 -13.77
N ILE A 14 -3.50 3.50 -12.88
CA ILE A 14 -3.32 4.95 -12.84
C ILE A 14 -1.85 5.27 -12.67
N SER A 15 -1.49 6.50 -12.98
CA SER A 15 -0.12 6.99 -12.81
C SER A 15 -0.10 8.00 -11.70
N TYR A 16 0.92 7.97 -10.88
CA TYR A 16 1.10 8.95 -9.83
C TYR A 16 2.59 9.31 -9.79
N GLY A 17 2.94 10.48 -10.33
CA GLY A 17 4.34 10.83 -10.49
C GLY A 17 5.02 9.81 -11.39
N LYS A 18 6.10 9.26 -10.91
CA LYS A 18 6.81 8.24 -11.66
C LYS A 18 6.30 6.83 -11.38
N TRP A 19 5.30 6.70 -10.54
CA TRP A 19 4.77 5.40 -10.17
C TRP A 19 3.58 5.02 -11.04
N GLU A 20 3.48 3.73 -11.34
CA GLU A 20 2.31 3.23 -12.03
C GLU A 20 1.62 2.26 -11.12
N ILE A 21 0.35 2.48 -10.84
CA ILE A 21 -0.42 1.68 -9.90
C ILE A 21 -1.45 0.89 -10.67
N SER A 22 -1.39 -0.43 -10.54
CA SER A 22 -2.38 -1.32 -11.14
C SER A 22 -3.16 -1.95 -10.01
N TYR A 23 -4.46 -2.12 -10.21
CA TYR A 23 -5.27 -2.75 -9.18
C TYR A 23 -6.35 -3.59 -9.79
N ARG A 24 -6.81 -4.59 -9.04
CA ARG A 24 -7.93 -5.42 -9.46
C ARG A 24 -8.65 -5.93 -8.23
N ILE A 25 -9.93 -6.24 -8.40
CA ILE A 25 -10.76 -6.74 -7.33
C ILE A 25 -11.30 -8.09 -7.78
N PHE A 26 -11.20 -9.09 -6.92
CA PHE A 26 -11.67 -10.42 -7.27
C PHE A 26 -12.19 -11.16 -6.04
N GLU A 27 -12.99 -12.21 -6.29
CA GLU A 27 -13.52 -13.01 -5.20
C GLU A 27 -12.43 -13.92 -4.69
N LYS A 28 -12.26 -13.95 -3.38
CA LYS A 28 -11.22 -14.76 -2.80
C LYS A 28 -11.36 -16.23 -3.18
N GLU A 29 -12.57 -16.71 -3.25
CA GLU A 29 -12.80 -18.11 -3.56
C GLU A 29 -12.40 -18.49 -4.98
N GLU A 30 -12.37 -17.52 -5.87
CA GLU A 30 -12.03 -17.78 -7.25
C GLU A 30 -10.55 -17.84 -7.50
N CYS A 31 -9.77 -17.36 -6.55
CA CYS A 31 -8.34 -17.34 -6.71
C CYS A 31 -7.72 -18.45 -5.89
N ARG A 32 -6.99 -19.32 -6.53
CA ARG A 32 -6.31 -20.36 -5.80
C ARG A 32 -4.90 -19.96 -5.47
N CYS A 33 -4.63 -18.68 -5.58
CA CYS A 33 -3.31 -18.15 -5.34
C CYS A 33 -3.09 -17.98 -3.86
N GLN A 34 -1.84 -17.89 -3.48
CA GLN A 34 -1.50 -17.55 -2.12
C GLN A 34 -1.30 -16.06 -2.06
N ILE A 35 -1.36 -15.51 -0.86
CA ILE A 35 -1.11 -14.09 -0.67
C ILE A 35 0.29 -13.77 -1.17
N PRO A 36 0.43 -12.75 -2.02
CA PRO A 36 1.74 -12.41 -2.56
C PRO A 36 2.71 -12.00 -1.47
N LYS A 37 3.95 -12.41 -1.61
CA LYS A 37 4.98 -12.01 -0.68
C LYS A 37 5.91 -10.98 -1.30
N LYS A 38 5.49 -10.36 -2.38
CA LYS A 38 6.31 -9.38 -3.06
C LYS A 38 6.19 -8.04 -2.35
N THR A 39 7.24 -7.26 -2.44
CA THR A 39 7.28 -5.98 -1.76
C THR A 39 6.30 -4.97 -2.35
N TYR A 40 6.08 -5.04 -3.65
CA TYR A 40 5.28 -4.05 -4.34
C TYR A 40 3.94 -4.56 -4.85
N THR A 41 3.48 -5.71 -4.34
CA THR A 41 2.15 -6.22 -4.64
C THR A 41 1.53 -6.64 -3.31
N LYS A 42 0.39 -6.06 -2.98
CA LYS A 42 -0.26 -6.36 -1.70
C LYS A 42 -1.74 -6.61 -1.89
N TRP A 43 -2.29 -7.43 -1.03
CA TRP A 43 -3.72 -7.73 -0.99
C TRP A 43 -4.34 -7.08 0.22
N PHE A 44 -5.55 -6.59 0.02
CA PHE A 44 -6.32 -5.95 1.09
C PHE A 44 -7.74 -6.51 1.08
N ASP A 45 -8.36 -6.55 2.25
CA ASP A 45 -9.74 -7.01 2.36
C ASP A 45 -10.64 -5.89 1.83
N TYR A 46 -11.17 -6.09 0.64
CA TYR A 46 -11.99 -5.08 0.00
C TYR A 46 -13.22 -4.73 0.84
N GLY A 47 -13.77 -5.71 1.58
CA GLY A 47 -14.98 -5.48 2.35
C GLY A 47 -14.80 -4.54 3.53
N ILE A 48 -13.57 -4.29 3.95
CA ILE A 48 -13.33 -3.39 5.06
C ILE A 48 -13.28 -1.95 4.58
N ILE A 49 -13.00 -1.74 3.29
CA ILE A 49 -12.88 -0.40 2.74
C ILE A 49 -14.25 0.24 2.65
N LYS A 50 -14.42 1.44 3.21
CA LYS A 50 -15.71 2.10 3.23
C LYS A 50 -15.78 3.37 2.43
N GLN A 51 -14.65 3.92 2.06
CA GLN A 51 -14.60 5.18 1.33
C GLN A 51 -13.65 5.05 0.17
N SER A 52 -13.37 6.15 -0.48
CA SER A 52 -12.43 6.15 -1.60
C SER A 52 -11.04 5.81 -1.12
N VAL A 53 -10.35 5.06 -1.93
CA VAL A 53 -8.95 4.75 -1.69
C VAL A 53 -8.13 5.59 -2.68
N ALA A 54 -7.09 6.21 -2.19
CA ALA A 54 -6.29 7.10 -3.02
C ALA A 54 -4.81 6.81 -2.87
N VAL A 55 -4.04 7.18 -3.89
CA VAL A 55 -2.58 7.19 -3.78
C VAL A 55 -2.18 8.65 -3.58
N ARG A 56 -1.33 8.90 -2.63
CA ARG A 56 -0.87 10.24 -2.31
C ARG A 56 0.37 10.17 -1.43
N THR A 57 0.93 11.31 -1.10
CA THR A 57 2.02 11.35 -0.14
C THR A 57 1.46 11.74 1.22
N ARG A 58 2.29 11.74 2.24
CA ARG A 58 1.81 11.87 3.61
C ARG A 58 1.24 13.25 3.90
N ARG A 59 0.32 13.28 4.85
CA ARG A 59 -0.30 14.49 5.34
C ARG A 59 -0.33 14.46 6.85
N ALA A 60 -0.49 15.61 7.44
CA ALA A 60 -0.62 15.69 8.90
C ALA A 60 -1.83 14.88 9.33
N GLY A 61 -1.67 14.15 10.41
CA GLY A 61 -2.78 13.35 10.93
C GLY A 61 -2.84 11.93 10.43
N ASP A 62 -2.01 11.57 9.44
CA ASP A 62 -2.03 10.20 8.92
C ASP A 62 -1.59 9.20 9.99
N PHE A 63 -2.23 8.04 9.96
CA PHE A 63 -1.88 6.96 10.87
C PHE A 63 -2.04 5.60 10.20
N ILE A 64 -1.37 4.60 10.75
CA ILE A 64 -1.47 3.24 10.24
C ILE A 64 -1.70 2.31 11.44
N VAL A 65 -2.46 1.25 11.22
CA VAL A 65 -2.72 0.27 12.27
C VAL A 65 -1.58 -0.75 12.25
N ILE A 66 -0.93 -0.90 13.37
CA ILE A 66 0.31 -1.68 13.42
C ILE A 66 0.20 -3.02 14.10
N ASP A 67 -0.93 -3.31 14.74
CA ASP A 67 -1.07 -4.61 15.38
C ASP A 67 -2.50 -5.10 15.29
N GLY A 68 -2.69 -6.35 15.64
CA GLY A 68 -3.99 -6.99 15.49
C GLY A 68 -5.05 -6.50 16.45
N SER A 69 -4.66 -5.78 17.47
CA SER A 69 -5.66 -5.27 18.41
C SER A 69 -6.09 -3.85 18.05
N GLY A 70 -5.65 -3.35 16.91
CA GLY A 70 -6.08 -2.03 16.46
C GLY A 70 -5.19 -0.89 16.88
N GLY A 71 -4.01 -1.19 17.37
CA GLY A 71 -3.10 -0.14 17.77
C GLY A 71 -2.69 0.72 16.61
N ARG A 72 -2.68 2.03 16.80
CA ARG A 72 -2.36 2.98 15.75
C ARG A 72 -1.01 3.60 15.96
N GLN A 73 -0.35 3.92 14.88
CA GLN A 73 0.89 4.68 14.94
C GLN A 73 0.79 5.82 13.95
N LYS A 74 1.13 7.02 14.38
CA LYS A 74 1.13 8.16 13.47
C LYS A 74 2.25 7.96 12.48
N LEU A 75 2.01 8.32 11.24
CA LEU A 75 3.04 8.17 10.22
C LEU A 75 4.28 8.94 10.54
N LYS A 76 4.13 10.12 11.13
CA LYS A 76 5.27 10.90 11.53
C LYS A 76 6.17 10.08 12.45
N SER A 77 5.57 9.42 13.45
CA SER A 77 6.33 8.61 14.39
C SER A 77 6.96 7.40 13.71
N TYR A 78 6.22 6.80 12.78
CA TYR A 78 6.73 5.66 12.05
C TYR A 78 8.00 6.04 11.30
N PHE A 79 7.96 7.16 10.59
CA PHE A 79 9.13 7.59 9.82
C PHE A 79 10.31 7.94 10.72
N ILE A 80 10.04 8.55 11.86
CA ILE A 80 11.10 8.87 12.80
C ILE A 80 11.72 7.59 13.34
N ASN A 81 10.89 6.65 13.74
CA ASN A 81 11.38 5.40 14.30
C ASN A 81 12.19 4.59 13.29
N LYS A 82 11.84 4.67 12.03
CA LYS A 82 12.58 3.97 10.98
C LYS A 82 13.73 4.79 10.46
N LYS A 83 13.94 5.98 11.02
CA LYS A 83 15.05 6.86 10.65
C LYS A 83 15.08 7.20 9.18
N ILE A 84 13.89 7.44 8.62
CA ILE A 84 13.80 7.84 7.24
C ILE A 84 13.98 9.35 7.17
N PRO A 85 14.95 9.84 6.39
CA PRO A 85 15.21 11.28 6.31
C PRO A 85 13.96 12.04 5.86
N VAL A 86 13.79 13.22 6.41
CA VAL A 86 12.63 14.05 6.11
C VAL A 86 12.47 14.23 4.61
N ALA A 87 13.56 14.46 3.91
CA ALA A 87 13.48 14.69 2.47
C ALA A 87 12.95 13.50 1.71
N GLU A 88 13.11 12.29 2.25
CA GLU A 88 12.65 11.11 1.56
C GLU A 88 11.19 10.81 1.85
N ARG A 89 10.66 11.34 2.95
CA ARG A 89 9.30 10.98 3.34
C ARG A 89 8.25 11.45 2.36
N THR A 90 8.47 12.60 1.75
CA THR A 90 7.49 13.15 0.84
C THR A 90 7.50 12.45 -0.51
N GLY A 91 8.49 11.62 -0.76
CA GLY A 91 8.52 10.87 -2.01
C GLY A 91 7.96 9.47 -1.90
N ILE A 92 7.55 9.06 -0.71
CA ILE A 92 7.02 7.71 -0.53
C ILE A 92 5.53 7.73 -0.77
N PRO A 93 5.04 6.97 -1.76
CA PRO A 93 3.61 6.94 -2.01
C PRO A 93 2.89 6.14 -0.94
N LEU A 94 1.67 6.55 -0.65
CA LEU A 94 0.83 5.90 0.34
C LEU A 94 -0.47 5.50 -0.33
N ILE A 95 -1.00 4.35 0.08
CA ILE A 95 -2.36 3.97 -0.31
C ILE A 95 -3.19 4.27 0.92
N ALA A 96 -4.18 5.13 0.77
CA ALA A 96 -4.89 5.68 1.92
C ALA A 96 -6.39 5.71 1.74
N GLU A 97 -7.09 5.51 2.82
CA GLU A 97 -8.52 5.72 2.90
C GLU A 97 -8.70 6.82 3.95
N GLY A 98 -8.89 8.06 3.49
CA GLY A 98 -8.88 9.19 4.42
C GLY A 98 -7.51 9.33 5.07
N SER A 99 -7.48 9.45 6.37
CA SER A 99 -6.22 9.56 7.10
C SER A 99 -5.66 8.20 7.48
N GLU A 100 -6.40 7.15 7.27
CA GLU A 100 -5.93 5.82 7.60
C GLU A 100 -5.17 5.23 6.43
N ILE A 101 -3.95 4.80 6.67
CA ILE A 101 -3.08 4.32 5.61
C ILE A 101 -3.20 2.80 5.51
N LEU A 102 -3.45 2.31 4.30
CA LEU A 102 -3.48 0.88 4.03
C LEU A 102 -2.06 0.37 3.83
N TRP A 103 -1.23 1.16 3.19
CA TRP A 103 0.09 0.69 2.78
C TRP A 103 1.04 1.85 2.61
N ILE A 104 2.18 1.78 3.29
CA ILE A 104 3.30 2.68 3.07
C ILE A 104 4.16 1.94 2.06
N VAL A 105 4.11 2.34 0.80
CA VAL A 105 4.67 1.57 -0.29
C VAL A 105 6.17 1.32 -0.08
N GLY A 106 6.55 0.06 -0.20
CA GLY A 106 7.93 -0.34 0.02
C GLY A 106 8.30 -0.51 1.48
N CYS A 107 7.39 -0.21 2.38
CA CYS A 107 7.70 -0.21 3.80
C CYS A 107 6.80 -1.12 4.60
N ARG A 108 5.54 -0.77 4.74
CA ARG A 108 4.69 -1.50 5.66
C ARG A 108 3.24 -1.50 5.23
N GLN A 109 2.56 -2.62 5.43
CA GLN A 109 1.14 -2.77 5.18
C GLN A 109 0.40 -2.70 6.51
N SER A 110 -0.77 -2.07 6.50
CA SER A 110 -1.59 -1.97 7.70
C SER A 110 -2.07 -3.34 8.14
N LYS A 111 -2.24 -3.51 9.43
CA LYS A 111 -2.86 -4.71 9.96
C LYS A 111 -4.38 -4.65 9.89
N ALA A 112 -4.94 -3.47 9.63
CA ALA A 112 -6.37 -3.31 9.65
C ALA A 112 -7.08 -3.87 8.41
N TYR A 113 -6.37 -3.94 7.29
CA TYR A 113 -7.01 -4.36 6.04
C TYR A 113 -6.53 -5.73 5.58
N GLN A 114 -6.09 -6.55 6.51
CA GLN A 114 -5.51 -7.85 6.15
C GLN A 114 -6.57 -8.81 5.65
N VAL A 115 -6.17 -9.62 4.69
CA VAL A 115 -7.02 -10.71 4.22
C VAL A 115 -7.05 -11.78 5.30
N THR A 116 -8.24 -12.24 5.65
CA THR A 116 -8.43 -13.27 6.66
C THR A 116 -9.33 -14.35 6.09
N GLU A 117 -9.68 -15.31 6.91
CA GLU A 117 -10.57 -16.36 6.47
C GLU A 117 -11.98 -15.83 6.20
N GLN A 118 -12.33 -14.71 6.79
CA GLN A 118 -13.64 -14.11 6.57
C GLN A 118 -13.69 -13.21 5.34
N THR A 119 -12.56 -12.92 4.75
CA THR A 119 -12.51 -12.05 3.58
C THR A 119 -13.19 -12.72 2.40
N THR A 120 -14.08 -12.00 1.71
CA THR A 120 -14.73 -12.55 0.52
C THR A 120 -14.19 -11.91 -0.75
N LYS A 121 -13.88 -10.63 -0.74
CA LYS A 121 -13.32 -9.95 -1.90
C LYS A 121 -11.98 -9.35 -1.58
N ILE A 122 -11.09 -9.42 -2.53
CA ILE A 122 -9.72 -8.94 -2.35
C ILE A 122 -9.45 -7.79 -3.32
N LEU A 123 -8.81 -6.75 -2.81
CA LEU A 123 -8.26 -5.68 -3.63
C LEU A 123 -6.76 -5.92 -3.72
N GLU A 124 -6.27 -6.19 -4.92
CA GLU A 124 -4.84 -6.37 -5.13
C GLU A 124 -4.28 -5.11 -5.75
N ILE A 125 -3.22 -4.58 -5.19
CA ILE A 125 -2.58 -3.38 -5.71
C ILE A 125 -1.13 -3.68 -5.97
N THR A 126 -0.68 -3.34 -7.18
CA THR A 126 0.72 -3.49 -7.58
C THR A 126 1.26 -2.13 -7.97
N ILE A 127 2.42 -1.79 -7.48
CA ILE A 127 3.05 -0.51 -7.76
C ILE A 127 4.37 -0.73 -8.48
N ASN A 128 4.53 -0.08 -9.63
CA ASN A 128 5.76 -0.14 -10.37
C ASN A 128 6.42 1.22 -10.33
N GLY A 129 7.68 1.22 -10.07
CA GLY A 129 8.41 2.44 -9.93
C GLY A 129 8.97 2.98 -11.19
N GLY A 130 8.37 2.79 -12.21
CA GLY A 130 8.69 3.29 -13.50
C GLY A 130 10.07 3.73 -13.78
N THR A 131 10.47 4.77 -13.22
CA THR A 131 11.69 5.33 -13.62
C THR A 131 12.80 4.50 -13.41
N LEU A 132 12.73 3.77 -12.41
CA LEU A 132 13.81 3.00 -12.19
C LEU A 132 13.81 1.92 -13.08
N ASN A 133 12.89 1.89 -13.90
CA ASN A 133 12.81 0.85 -14.78
C ASN A 133 12.02 -0.15 -14.07
N GLY A 134 10.99 -0.52 -14.59
CA GLY A 134 10.07 -1.44 -14.00
C GLY A 134 10.67 -2.73 -13.61
N ARG A 135 11.67 -3.13 -14.29
CA ARG A 135 12.22 -4.44 -14.01
C ARG A 135 12.72 -4.56 -12.61
N GLU A 136 13.00 -3.44 -11.99
CA GLU A 136 13.53 -3.50 -10.68
C GLU A 136 12.57 -3.25 -9.60
N SER A 137 11.35 -2.97 -9.94
CA SER A 137 10.40 -2.62 -8.92
C SER A 137 10.24 -3.69 -7.87
N GLU A 138 10.33 -4.93 -8.25
CA GLU A 138 10.18 -5.98 -7.28
C GLU A 138 11.50 -6.47 -6.75
N ASN A 139 12.56 -6.26 -7.48
CA ASN A 139 13.84 -6.77 -7.09
C ASN A 139 14.73 -5.81 -6.36
N VAL A 140 14.40 -4.57 -6.46
CA VAL A 140 15.21 -3.57 -5.84
C VAL A 140 15.51 -3.87 -4.41
N ASN A 141 14.58 -4.43 -3.73
CA ASN A 141 14.75 -4.65 -2.33
C ASN A 141 15.66 -5.75 -1.98
N SER A 142 15.99 -6.58 -2.91
CA SER A 142 16.85 -7.68 -2.56
C SER A 142 18.25 -7.17 -2.35
N GLY A 143 18.71 -6.28 -3.15
CA GLY A 143 20.05 -5.83 -2.99
C GLY A 143 20.16 -4.57 -2.23
N ARG A 144 19.12 -3.82 -2.14
CA ARG A 144 19.21 -2.59 -1.50
C ARG A 144 18.21 -2.55 -0.45
N ARG A 145 18.60 -2.39 0.69
CA ARG A 145 17.75 -2.43 1.76
C ARG A 145 16.93 -1.25 1.84
N SER A 146 15.70 -1.36 1.82
CA SER A 146 14.81 -0.26 2.02
C SER A 146 14.90 0.18 3.45
N LYS A 147 14.93 1.47 3.67
CA LYS A 147 15.02 1.98 5.01
C LYS A 147 13.75 1.71 5.79
N CYS A 148 12.68 1.42 5.11
CA CYS A 148 11.43 1.17 5.76
C CYS A 148 11.15 -0.28 5.99
N GLN A 149 11.98 -1.16 5.49
CA GLN A 149 11.68 -2.56 5.63
C GLN A 149 11.81 -3.03 7.04
N ASN A 150 10.99 -3.92 7.44
CA ASN A 150 11.03 -4.48 8.79
C ASN A 150 11.88 -5.70 8.88
#